data_8d6c8241c6869233762492c44c30e274
#
_entry.id   8d6c8241c6869233762492c44c30e274
#
_cell.length_a   1.000
_cell.length_b   1.000
_cell.length_c   1.000
_cell.angle_alpha   90.00
_cell.angle_beta   90.00
_cell.angle_gamma   90.00
#
_symmetry.space_group_name_H-M   'P 1'
#
loop_
_entity.id
_entity.type
_entity.pdbx_description
1 polymer ?
#
loop_
_entity_poly.entity_id
_entity_poly.type
_entity_poly.pdbx_seq_one_letter_code
_entity_poly.pdbx_strand_id
1 'polypeptide(L)'
;MKPASQALVQAKDLAMVFDVSAPWLNRVLERKPRTLLHAVDGVSFEIKKGKTLALVGESGCGKSTVAKLLVGLYEPTRGHLTYDGLDAHAIFKTPEGLKLRSRIQMIFQDPYASLNPRWRVEAIVGEPLIEHGLVTEPAALKERVAQLLTSVGLSALDMAKYPHQFSGGQRQRISIARALATNPEFLVCDEPTSALDVSVQAQVLNIMKDLQRDLGLTYLFISHNLAVVRHVSDEVGVMYLGRLVELADKHSLFSNPRHPYTRMLLDAIPKMHDTGQARTPVLGEVPNPLNPPTGCAFNPRCLHANQRCREVRPVLHEFQGIKIACHAVEEGRI
;
A
#
# COMPACT_ATOMS: atom_id res chain seq x y z
N MET A 1 0.74 30.15 -13.25
CA MET A 1 -0.02 29.02 -12.70
C MET A 1 0.73 27.74 -13.08
N LYS A 2 1.27 26.97 -12.10
CA LYS A 2 1.76 25.63 -12.40
C LYS A 2 0.56 24.79 -12.84
N PRO A 3 0.63 23.99 -13.91
CA PRO A 3 -0.47 23.12 -14.29
C PRO A 3 -0.78 22.21 -13.10
N ALA A 4 -2.08 22.03 -12.84
CA ALA A 4 -2.52 21.09 -11.82
C ALA A 4 -1.82 19.75 -12.06
N SER A 5 -1.12 19.23 -11.04
CA SER A 5 -0.37 17.97 -11.14
C SER A 5 -1.35 16.88 -11.54
N GLN A 6 -1.19 16.35 -12.74
CA GLN A 6 -2.05 15.32 -13.31
C GLN A 6 -1.93 14.04 -12.48
N ALA A 7 -3.06 13.41 -12.15
CA ALA A 7 -3.06 12.14 -11.44
C ALA A 7 -2.42 11.06 -12.33
N LEU A 8 -1.38 10.39 -11.79
CA LEU A 8 -0.73 9.27 -12.48
C LEU A 8 -1.57 7.99 -12.34
N VAL A 9 -2.11 7.77 -11.15
CA VAL A 9 -2.93 6.60 -10.81
C VAL A 9 -4.28 7.07 -10.29
N GLN A 10 -5.36 6.52 -10.82
CA GLN A 10 -6.71 6.74 -10.30
C GLN A 10 -7.40 5.40 -10.07
N ALA A 11 -7.83 5.19 -8.85
CA ALA A 11 -8.69 4.09 -8.45
C ALA A 11 -10.12 4.62 -8.25
N LYS A 12 -11.11 4.02 -8.90
CA LYS A 12 -12.52 4.39 -8.79
C LYS A 12 -13.35 3.19 -8.43
N ASP A 13 -13.98 3.23 -7.26
CA ASP A 13 -14.89 2.18 -6.75
C ASP A 13 -14.28 0.77 -6.80
N LEU A 14 -12.96 0.65 -6.56
CA LEU A 14 -12.27 -0.64 -6.59
C LEU A 14 -12.84 -1.56 -5.52
N ALA A 15 -13.22 -2.78 -5.93
CA ALA A 15 -13.63 -3.85 -5.05
C ALA A 15 -12.95 -5.17 -5.41
N MET A 16 -12.68 -5.97 -4.37
CA MET A 16 -12.14 -7.32 -4.51
C MET A 16 -12.83 -8.25 -3.54
N VAL A 17 -13.47 -9.27 -4.08
CA VAL A 17 -14.19 -10.29 -3.33
C VAL A 17 -13.54 -11.64 -3.57
N PHE A 18 -13.14 -12.32 -2.49
CA PHE A 18 -12.60 -13.66 -2.54
C PHE A 18 -13.67 -14.67 -2.11
N ASP A 19 -13.83 -15.76 -2.89
CA ASP A 19 -14.60 -16.91 -2.45
C ASP A 19 -13.70 -17.78 -1.56
N VAL A 20 -13.96 -17.73 -0.25
CA VAL A 20 -13.24 -18.49 0.78
C VAL A 20 -14.10 -19.66 1.29
N SER A 21 -15.07 -20.08 0.51
CA SER A 21 -15.96 -21.19 0.82
C SER A 21 -15.18 -22.51 0.94
N ALA A 22 -15.70 -23.44 1.74
CA ALA A 22 -15.23 -24.82 1.71
C ALA A 22 -15.37 -25.41 0.30
N PRO A 23 -14.59 -26.45 -0.07
CA PRO A 23 -14.71 -27.15 -1.35
C PRO A 23 -16.16 -27.51 -1.66
N TRP A 24 -16.54 -27.47 -2.95
CA TRP A 24 -17.93 -27.61 -3.37
C TRP A 24 -18.60 -28.89 -2.84
N LEU A 25 -17.86 -29.99 -2.75
CA LEU A 25 -18.36 -31.28 -2.26
C LEU A 25 -18.77 -31.19 -0.77
N ASN A 26 -17.91 -30.61 0.07
CA ASN A 26 -18.18 -30.43 1.48
C ASN A 26 -19.38 -29.49 1.71
N ARG A 27 -19.47 -28.44 0.86
CA ARG A 27 -20.59 -27.48 0.92
C ARG A 27 -21.92 -28.14 0.59
N VAL A 28 -21.96 -29.01 -0.44
CA VAL A 28 -23.18 -29.74 -0.86
C VAL A 28 -23.60 -30.70 0.26
N LEU A 29 -22.64 -31.48 0.81
CA LEU A 29 -22.91 -32.43 1.89
C LEU A 29 -23.37 -31.74 3.18
N GLU A 30 -22.76 -30.62 3.54
CA GLU A 30 -23.05 -29.89 4.77
C GLU A 30 -24.11 -28.79 4.57
N ARG A 31 -24.65 -28.61 3.35
CA ARG A 31 -25.62 -27.55 2.98
C ARG A 31 -25.17 -26.15 3.40
N LYS A 32 -23.86 -25.87 3.38
CA LYS A 32 -23.31 -24.58 3.74
C LYS A 32 -23.42 -23.57 2.60
N PRO A 33 -23.80 -22.29 2.85
CA PRO A 33 -23.80 -21.25 1.85
C PRO A 33 -22.37 -20.89 1.41
N ARG A 34 -22.25 -20.10 0.34
CA ARG A 34 -20.96 -19.51 -0.05
C ARG A 34 -20.51 -18.50 1.00
N THR A 35 -19.21 -18.52 1.30
CA THR A 35 -18.57 -17.56 2.19
C THR A 35 -17.70 -16.62 1.36
N LEU A 36 -18.08 -15.36 1.27
CA LEU A 36 -17.42 -14.34 0.47
C LEU A 36 -16.71 -13.36 1.39
N LEU A 37 -15.42 -13.12 1.12
CA LEU A 37 -14.62 -12.13 1.82
C LEU A 37 -14.50 -10.87 0.94
N HIS A 38 -15.10 -9.77 1.38
CA HIS A 38 -14.97 -8.46 0.75
C HIS A 38 -13.68 -7.78 1.24
N ALA A 39 -12.54 -8.17 0.65
CA ALA A 39 -11.23 -7.69 1.08
C ALA A 39 -11.02 -6.20 0.74
N VAL A 40 -11.60 -5.73 -0.37
CA VAL A 40 -11.68 -4.32 -0.77
C VAL A 40 -13.10 -4.05 -1.24
N ASP A 41 -13.70 -2.94 -0.79
CA ASP A 41 -15.10 -2.65 -1.07
C ASP A 41 -15.34 -1.16 -1.31
N GLY A 42 -15.22 -0.75 -2.57
CA GLY A 42 -15.50 0.61 -3.03
C GLY A 42 -14.41 1.64 -2.73
N VAL A 43 -13.15 1.26 -2.83
CA VAL A 43 -12.02 2.16 -2.57
C VAL A 43 -11.79 3.08 -3.75
N SER A 44 -11.74 4.41 -3.48
CA SER A 44 -11.51 5.44 -4.50
C SER A 44 -10.47 6.45 -4.03
N PHE A 45 -9.40 6.63 -4.80
CA PHE A 45 -8.34 7.61 -4.55
C PHE A 45 -7.58 7.95 -5.84
N GLU A 46 -6.76 9.00 -5.76
CA GLU A 46 -5.86 9.41 -6.83
C GLU A 46 -4.45 9.57 -6.27
N ILE A 47 -3.44 9.27 -7.09
CA ILE A 47 -2.04 9.52 -6.75
C ILE A 47 -1.45 10.43 -7.81
N LYS A 48 -1.04 11.62 -7.41
CA LYS A 48 -0.42 12.60 -8.30
C LYS A 48 1.02 12.20 -8.62
N LYS A 49 1.46 12.51 -9.85
CA LYS A 49 2.84 12.22 -10.28
C LYS A 49 3.87 12.83 -9.33
N GLY A 50 4.89 12.05 -8.95
CA GLY A 50 5.94 12.46 -8.02
C GLY A 50 5.50 12.56 -6.56
N LYS A 51 4.30 12.09 -6.19
CA LYS A 51 3.75 12.15 -4.84
C LYS A 51 3.64 10.77 -4.21
N THR A 52 3.56 10.76 -2.88
CA THR A 52 3.36 9.56 -2.08
C THR A 52 1.98 9.57 -1.43
N LEU A 53 1.13 8.61 -1.83
CA LEU A 53 -0.05 8.25 -1.06
C LEU A 53 0.32 7.13 -0.10
N ALA A 54 0.12 7.32 1.21
CA ALA A 54 0.24 6.24 2.18
C ALA A 54 -1.14 5.63 2.47
N LEU A 55 -1.22 4.30 2.57
CA LEU A 55 -2.38 3.58 3.09
C LEU A 55 -2.04 2.99 4.45
N VAL A 56 -2.85 3.33 5.45
CA VAL A 56 -2.71 2.87 6.83
C VAL A 56 -3.97 2.20 7.34
N GLY A 57 -3.84 1.40 8.39
CA GLY A 57 -4.95 0.68 9.03
C GLY A 57 -4.47 -0.60 9.68
N GLU A 58 -5.33 -1.22 10.49
CA GLU A 58 -5.03 -2.48 11.18
C GLU A 58 -4.73 -3.62 10.19
N SER A 59 -4.03 -4.67 10.67
CA SER A 59 -3.74 -5.85 9.84
C SER A 59 -5.03 -6.48 9.32
N GLY A 60 -5.02 -6.96 8.07
CA GLY A 60 -6.20 -7.57 7.44
C GLY A 60 -7.25 -6.60 6.90
N CYS A 61 -7.07 -5.26 6.99
CA CYS A 61 -8.05 -4.30 6.48
C CYS A 61 -8.07 -4.12 4.94
N GLY A 62 -7.26 -4.87 4.18
CA GLY A 62 -7.29 -4.88 2.72
C GLY A 62 -6.16 -4.12 2.00
N LYS A 63 -5.19 -3.50 2.70
CA LYS A 63 -4.11 -2.69 2.11
C LYS A 63 -3.29 -3.44 1.05
N SER A 64 -2.77 -4.64 1.38
CA SER A 64 -1.99 -5.46 0.45
C SER A 64 -2.83 -5.96 -0.73
N THR A 65 -4.15 -6.10 -0.56
CA THR A 65 -5.06 -6.42 -1.67
C THR A 65 -5.16 -5.24 -2.63
N VAL A 66 -5.27 -4.00 -2.12
CA VAL A 66 -5.19 -2.79 -2.95
C VAL A 66 -3.86 -2.73 -3.70
N ALA A 67 -2.72 -2.97 -3.02
CA ALA A 67 -1.41 -3.03 -3.66
C ALA A 67 -1.38 -3.98 -4.86
N LYS A 68 -1.87 -5.22 -4.67
CA LYS A 68 -1.90 -6.26 -5.71
C LYS A 68 -2.85 -5.93 -6.87
N LEU A 69 -3.96 -5.23 -6.59
CA LEU A 69 -4.85 -4.71 -7.64
C LEU A 69 -4.14 -3.66 -8.50
N LEU A 70 -3.39 -2.73 -7.89
CA LEU A 70 -2.72 -1.65 -8.62
C LEU A 70 -1.59 -2.13 -9.54
N VAL A 71 -0.90 -3.21 -9.18
CA VAL A 71 0.15 -3.80 -10.03
C VAL A 71 -0.38 -4.87 -10.99
N GLY A 72 -1.70 -5.10 -11.00
CA GLY A 72 -2.35 -6.08 -11.90
C GLY A 72 -2.04 -7.54 -11.54
N LEU A 73 -1.72 -7.84 -10.28
CA LEU A 73 -1.64 -9.22 -9.78
C LEU A 73 -3.03 -9.80 -9.48
N TYR A 74 -3.98 -8.93 -9.15
CA TYR A 74 -5.40 -9.27 -9.03
C TYR A 74 -6.22 -8.44 -10.01
N GLU A 75 -7.28 -9.04 -10.55
CA GLU A 75 -8.31 -8.34 -11.30
C GLU A 75 -9.42 -7.91 -10.33
N PRO A 76 -9.85 -6.65 -10.34
CA PRO A 76 -10.92 -6.19 -9.45
C PRO A 76 -12.24 -6.89 -9.81
N THR A 77 -13.02 -7.22 -8.78
CA THR A 77 -14.39 -7.72 -8.97
C THR A 77 -15.32 -6.61 -9.48
N ARG A 78 -15.02 -5.35 -9.12
CA ARG A 78 -15.74 -4.14 -9.54
C ARG A 78 -14.80 -2.94 -9.50
N GLY A 79 -15.16 -1.90 -10.25
CA GLY A 79 -14.44 -0.63 -10.30
C GLY A 79 -13.39 -0.58 -11.41
N HIS A 80 -12.71 0.56 -11.49
CA HIS A 80 -11.76 0.83 -12.55
C HIS A 80 -10.44 1.36 -11.98
N LEU A 81 -9.35 0.96 -12.62
CA LEU A 81 -8.02 1.50 -12.36
C LEU A 81 -7.50 2.13 -13.64
N THR A 82 -7.15 3.42 -13.58
CA THR A 82 -6.46 4.07 -14.68
C THR A 82 -5.03 4.43 -14.30
N TYR A 83 -4.13 4.29 -15.26
CA TYR A 83 -2.74 4.69 -15.17
C TYR A 83 -2.46 5.65 -16.32
N ASP A 84 -2.10 6.90 -15.99
CA ASP A 84 -1.87 7.98 -16.96
C ASP A 84 -3.07 8.17 -17.93
N GLY A 85 -4.30 8.06 -17.36
CA GLY A 85 -5.56 8.16 -18.10
C GLY A 85 -5.99 6.91 -18.87
N LEU A 86 -5.16 5.86 -18.93
CA LEU A 86 -5.47 4.60 -19.62
C LEU A 86 -6.03 3.55 -18.65
N ASP A 87 -6.98 2.73 -19.09
CA ASP A 87 -7.49 1.61 -18.30
C ASP A 87 -6.39 0.56 -18.12
N ALA A 88 -5.82 0.51 -16.90
CA ALA A 88 -4.69 -0.36 -16.59
C ALA A 88 -5.06 -1.85 -16.69
N HIS A 89 -6.25 -2.26 -16.23
CA HIS A 89 -6.65 -3.67 -16.21
C HIS A 89 -6.96 -4.19 -17.61
N ALA A 90 -7.52 -3.36 -18.49
CA ALA A 90 -7.69 -3.70 -19.89
C ALA A 90 -6.32 -3.91 -20.57
N ILE A 91 -5.37 -3.00 -20.34
CA ILE A 91 -4.02 -3.07 -20.94
C ILE A 91 -3.23 -4.26 -20.39
N PHE A 92 -3.31 -4.59 -19.09
CA PHE A 92 -2.59 -5.74 -18.52
C PHE A 92 -2.89 -7.07 -19.19
N LYS A 93 -4.02 -7.20 -19.90
CA LYS A 93 -4.43 -8.38 -20.65
C LYS A 93 -3.93 -8.41 -22.09
N THR A 94 -3.30 -7.37 -22.56
CA THR A 94 -2.78 -7.24 -23.93
C THR A 94 -1.25 -7.40 -23.98
N PRO A 95 -0.66 -7.58 -25.16
CA PRO A 95 0.80 -7.54 -25.33
C PRO A 95 1.46 -6.26 -24.82
N GLU A 96 0.77 -5.12 -24.90
CA GLU A 96 1.22 -3.84 -24.38
C GLU A 96 1.27 -3.82 -22.85
N GLY A 97 0.60 -4.76 -22.19
CA GLY A 97 0.62 -4.94 -20.73
C GLY A 97 2.02 -5.12 -20.17
N LEU A 98 2.94 -5.74 -20.92
CA LEU A 98 4.33 -5.88 -20.50
C LEU A 98 5.02 -4.51 -20.36
N LYS A 99 4.76 -3.58 -21.30
CA LYS A 99 5.28 -2.20 -21.24
C LYS A 99 4.68 -1.41 -20.08
N LEU A 100 3.39 -1.61 -19.76
CA LEU A 100 2.78 -0.97 -18.61
C LEU A 100 3.36 -1.54 -17.31
N ARG A 101 3.58 -2.86 -17.23
CA ARG A 101 4.19 -3.51 -16.05
C ARG A 101 5.62 -3.04 -15.79
N SER A 102 6.42 -2.69 -16.82
CA SER A 102 7.75 -2.12 -16.61
C SER A 102 7.70 -0.74 -15.94
N ARG A 103 6.62 0.04 -16.16
CA ARG A 103 6.41 1.36 -15.54
C ARG A 103 5.86 1.27 -14.10
N ILE A 104 5.30 0.10 -13.72
CA ILE A 104 4.66 -0.14 -12.42
C ILE A 104 5.37 -1.31 -11.74
N GLN A 105 6.05 -1.07 -10.64
CA GLN A 105 6.78 -2.11 -9.94
C GLN A 105 6.34 -2.22 -8.48
N MET A 106 6.63 -3.35 -7.83
CA MET A 106 6.24 -3.61 -6.44
C MET A 106 7.43 -4.05 -5.60
N ILE A 107 7.53 -3.47 -4.41
CA ILE A 107 8.42 -3.92 -3.34
C ILE A 107 7.53 -4.67 -2.33
N PHE A 108 7.82 -5.97 -2.16
CA PHE A 108 7.04 -6.85 -1.29
C PHE A 108 7.45 -6.72 0.18
N GLN A 109 6.54 -7.09 1.06
CA GLN A 109 6.66 -7.01 2.51
C GLN A 109 7.85 -7.84 3.06
N ASP A 110 8.06 -9.04 2.53
CA ASP A 110 9.12 -9.94 3.00
C ASP A 110 10.26 -10.00 1.98
N PRO A 111 11.42 -9.38 2.29
CA PRO A 111 12.59 -9.43 1.41
C PRO A 111 13.22 -10.83 1.32
N TYR A 112 12.95 -11.72 2.29
CA TYR A 112 13.42 -13.10 2.24
C TYR A 112 12.62 -13.93 1.24
N ALA A 113 11.30 -13.84 1.28
CA ALA A 113 10.43 -14.57 0.37
C ALA A 113 10.45 -14.01 -1.06
N SER A 114 10.78 -12.74 -1.23
CA SER A 114 10.76 -12.07 -2.53
C SER A 114 12.03 -12.30 -3.38
N LEU A 115 13.14 -12.74 -2.79
CA LEU A 115 14.41 -12.99 -3.47
C LEU A 115 14.64 -14.50 -3.60
N ASN A 116 14.92 -15.00 -4.81
CA ASN A 116 15.27 -16.40 -4.99
C ASN A 116 16.60 -16.72 -4.28
N PRO A 117 16.64 -17.55 -3.21
CA PRO A 117 17.83 -17.77 -2.42
C PRO A 117 18.94 -18.56 -3.17
N ARG A 118 18.61 -19.17 -4.31
CA ARG A 118 19.52 -19.94 -5.14
C ARG A 118 20.19 -19.11 -6.23
N TRP A 119 19.73 -17.87 -6.44
CA TRP A 119 20.27 -16.97 -7.45
C TRP A 119 21.24 -15.97 -6.83
N ARG A 120 22.24 -15.58 -7.61
CA ARG A 120 23.11 -14.46 -7.25
C ARG A 120 22.37 -13.14 -7.40
N VAL A 121 22.83 -12.12 -6.68
CA VAL A 121 22.23 -10.78 -6.71
C VAL A 121 22.22 -10.21 -8.14
N GLU A 122 23.27 -10.47 -8.93
CA GLU A 122 23.31 -10.10 -10.37
C GLU A 122 22.09 -10.64 -11.12
N ALA A 123 21.79 -11.91 -10.97
CA ALA A 123 20.65 -12.53 -11.65
C ALA A 123 19.30 -12.00 -11.13
N ILE A 124 19.18 -11.76 -9.83
CA ILE A 124 17.94 -11.25 -9.21
C ILE A 124 17.62 -9.83 -9.67
N VAL A 125 18.63 -8.94 -9.70
CA VAL A 125 18.44 -7.53 -10.10
C VAL A 125 18.37 -7.41 -11.62
N GLY A 126 19.06 -8.30 -12.34
CA GLY A 126 19.10 -8.34 -13.79
C GLY A 126 17.86 -8.96 -14.44
N GLU A 127 17.13 -9.84 -13.73
CA GLU A 127 15.94 -10.53 -14.27
C GLU A 127 14.92 -9.56 -14.93
N PRO A 128 14.47 -8.46 -14.28
CA PRO A 128 13.53 -7.57 -14.93
C PRO A 128 14.09 -6.88 -16.18
N LEU A 129 15.39 -6.64 -16.25
CA LEU A 129 16.04 -6.07 -17.45
C LEU A 129 15.94 -7.00 -18.64
N ILE A 130 16.14 -8.30 -18.41
CA ILE A 130 16.09 -9.34 -19.44
C ILE A 130 14.64 -9.59 -19.86
N GLU A 131 13.74 -9.81 -18.89
CA GLU A 131 12.33 -10.13 -19.15
C GLU A 131 11.58 -9.03 -19.89
N HIS A 132 11.94 -7.77 -19.64
CA HIS A 132 11.38 -6.62 -20.38
C HIS A 132 12.17 -6.26 -21.64
N GLY A 133 13.21 -7.01 -21.99
CA GLY A 133 14.02 -6.77 -23.20
C GLY A 133 14.78 -5.45 -23.19
N LEU A 134 15.08 -4.90 -21.99
CA LEU A 134 15.74 -3.60 -21.85
C LEU A 134 17.26 -3.68 -22.05
N VAL A 135 17.85 -4.85 -21.80
CA VAL A 135 19.29 -5.12 -21.98
C VAL A 135 19.45 -6.52 -22.53
N THR A 136 20.19 -6.67 -23.62
CA THR A 136 20.51 -7.95 -24.28
C THR A 136 21.97 -8.37 -24.12
N GLU A 137 22.87 -7.39 -24.02
CA GLU A 137 24.31 -7.63 -23.92
C GLU A 137 24.74 -7.93 -22.48
N PRO A 138 25.47 -9.06 -22.22
CA PRO A 138 25.87 -9.44 -20.86
C PRO A 138 26.75 -8.41 -20.14
N ALA A 139 27.60 -7.69 -20.87
CA ALA A 139 28.44 -6.65 -20.29
C ALA A 139 27.61 -5.44 -19.83
N ALA A 140 26.66 -4.98 -20.65
CA ALA A 140 25.75 -3.91 -20.32
C ALA A 140 24.83 -4.28 -19.15
N LEU A 141 24.39 -5.54 -19.07
CA LEU A 141 23.61 -6.05 -17.95
C LEU A 141 24.38 -5.90 -16.63
N LYS A 142 25.64 -6.36 -16.59
CA LYS A 142 26.49 -6.25 -15.39
C LYS A 142 26.71 -4.80 -14.96
N GLU A 143 27.00 -3.93 -15.94
CA GLU A 143 27.18 -2.51 -15.66
C GLU A 143 25.91 -1.89 -15.08
N ARG A 144 24.74 -2.19 -15.67
CA ARG A 144 23.45 -1.68 -15.20
C ARG A 144 23.10 -2.19 -13.79
N VAL A 145 23.34 -3.46 -13.51
CA VAL A 145 23.15 -4.04 -12.18
C VAL A 145 24.08 -3.38 -11.15
N ALA A 146 25.35 -3.13 -11.51
CA ALA A 146 26.31 -2.43 -10.65
C ALA A 146 25.81 -1.01 -10.28
N GLN A 147 25.30 -0.26 -11.27
CA GLN A 147 24.73 1.08 -11.08
C GLN A 147 23.52 1.03 -10.14
N LEU A 148 22.60 0.06 -10.34
CA LEU A 148 21.42 -0.12 -9.50
C LEU A 148 21.78 -0.45 -8.05
N LEU A 149 22.75 -1.33 -7.81
CA LEU A 149 23.23 -1.64 -6.46
C LEU A 149 23.86 -0.42 -5.79
N THR A 150 24.66 0.34 -6.53
CA THR A 150 25.28 1.57 -6.03
C THR A 150 24.23 2.62 -5.66
N SER A 151 23.16 2.77 -6.44
CA SER A 151 22.08 3.73 -6.16
C SER A 151 21.32 3.46 -4.85
N VAL A 152 21.35 2.20 -4.37
CA VAL A 152 20.76 1.83 -3.08
C VAL A 152 21.82 1.66 -1.97
N GLY A 153 23.08 2.13 -2.19
CA GLY A 153 24.15 2.11 -1.22
C GLY A 153 24.76 0.72 -0.96
N LEU A 154 24.74 -0.15 -1.97
CA LEU A 154 25.45 -1.44 -1.97
C LEU A 154 26.68 -1.37 -2.89
N SER A 155 27.64 -2.28 -2.69
CA SER A 155 28.83 -2.38 -3.55
C SER A 155 28.51 -3.10 -4.85
N ALA A 156 29.11 -2.68 -5.96
CA ALA A 156 29.08 -3.42 -7.22
C ALA A 156 29.62 -4.86 -7.07
N LEU A 157 30.56 -5.09 -6.16
CA LEU A 157 31.10 -6.43 -5.87
C LEU A 157 30.08 -7.37 -5.24
N ASP A 158 28.99 -6.83 -4.70
CA ASP A 158 27.92 -7.61 -4.09
C ASP A 158 27.10 -8.42 -5.12
N MET A 159 27.24 -8.14 -6.43
CA MET A 159 26.60 -8.87 -7.52
C MET A 159 26.86 -10.37 -7.47
N ALA A 160 28.07 -10.78 -7.09
CA ALA A 160 28.50 -12.19 -7.07
C ALA A 160 27.94 -12.98 -5.89
N LYS A 161 27.41 -12.31 -4.87
CA LYS A 161 26.91 -12.90 -3.62
C LYS A 161 25.49 -13.42 -3.76
N TYR A 162 25.09 -14.27 -2.80
CA TYR A 162 23.74 -14.82 -2.66
C TYR A 162 22.96 -14.07 -1.57
N PRO A 163 21.60 -14.03 -1.63
CA PRO A 163 20.79 -13.33 -0.64
C PRO A 163 21.07 -13.68 0.82
N HIS A 164 21.39 -14.94 1.13
CA HIS A 164 21.66 -15.39 2.49
C HIS A 164 22.94 -14.79 3.10
N GLN A 165 23.81 -14.18 2.29
CA GLN A 165 25.05 -13.52 2.74
C GLN A 165 24.82 -12.06 3.17
N PHE A 166 23.58 -11.56 3.12
CA PHE A 166 23.23 -10.18 3.43
C PHE A 166 22.34 -10.07 4.66
N SER A 167 22.45 -8.94 5.37
CA SER A 167 21.51 -8.56 6.43
C SER A 167 20.12 -8.28 5.88
N GLY A 168 19.09 -8.22 6.73
CA GLY A 168 17.72 -7.89 6.34
C GLY A 168 17.63 -6.57 5.59
N GLY A 169 18.28 -5.52 6.09
CA GLY A 169 18.31 -4.21 5.43
C GLY A 169 19.03 -4.19 4.10
N GLN A 170 20.11 -4.97 3.95
CA GLN A 170 20.78 -5.12 2.67
C GLN A 170 19.92 -5.89 1.66
N ARG A 171 19.19 -6.93 2.08
CA ARG A 171 18.23 -7.64 1.20
C ARG A 171 17.09 -6.72 0.76
N GLN A 172 16.62 -5.86 1.66
CA GLN A 172 15.62 -4.86 1.30
C GLN A 172 16.16 -3.90 0.23
N ARG A 173 17.40 -3.45 0.33
CA ARG A 173 18.04 -2.62 -0.70
C ARG A 173 18.19 -3.36 -2.04
N ILE A 174 18.48 -4.67 -2.03
CA ILE A 174 18.48 -5.51 -3.24
C ILE A 174 17.07 -5.56 -3.86
N SER A 175 16.01 -5.72 -3.04
CA SER A 175 14.64 -5.70 -3.51
C SER A 175 14.25 -4.35 -4.14
N ILE A 176 14.72 -3.24 -3.57
CA ILE A 176 14.54 -1.90 -4.13
C ILE A 176 15.30 -1.78 -5.47
N ALA A 177 16.58 -2.21 -5.53
CA ALA A 177 17.35 -2.17 -6.76
C ALA A 177 16.69 -2.99 -7.89
N ARG A 178 16.16 -4.18 -7.58
CA ARG A 178 15.37 -4.98 -8.52
C ARG A 178 14.14 -4.23 -9.04
N ALA A 179 13.38 -3.61 -8.15
CA ALA A 179 12.20 -2.84 -8.54
C ALA A 179 12.54 -1.62 -9.41
N LEU A 180 13.73 -1.02 -9.24
CA LEU A 180 14.21 0.10 -10.04
C LEU A 180 14.76 -0.29 -11.42
N ALA A 181 15.01 -1.58 -11.66
CA ALA A 181 15.68 -2.06 -12.86
C ALA A 181 15.02 -1.59 -14.16
N THR A 182 13.69 -1.58 -14.20
CA THR A 182 12.90 -1.16 -15.37
C THR A 182 12.71 0.34 -15.52
N ASN A 183 13.31 1.18 -14.66
CA ASN A 183 13.07 2.61 -14.55
C ASN A 183 11.56 2.95 -14.40
N PRO A 184 10.91 2.43 -13.35
CA PRO A 184 9.49 2.61 -13.15
C PRO A 184 9.12 4.07 -12.86
N GLU A 185 7.88 4.45 -13.15
CA GLU A 185 7.29 5.74 -12.74
C GLU A 185 6.49 5.62 -11.44
N PHE A 186 5.99 4.40 -11.15
CA PHE A 186 5.16 4.10 -10.00
C PHE A 186 5.67 2.87 -9.25
N LEU A 187 5.91 3.04 -7.95
CA LEU A 187 6.30 1.97 -7.05
C LEU A 187 5.24 1.75 -5.98
N VAL A 188 4.77 0.52 -5.88
CA VAL A 188 3.92 0.05 -4.79
C VAL A 188 4.81 -0.59 -3.73
N CYS A 189 4.82 -0.02 -2.53
CA CYS A 189 5.66 -0.45 -1.42
C CYS A 189 4.77 -1.06 -0.34
N ASP A 190 4.67 -2.39 -0.30
CA ASP A 190 3.85 -3.11 0.69
C ASP A 190 4.69 -3.42 1.92
N GLU A 191 4.53 -2.61 2.97
CA GLU A 191 5.25 -2.71 4.25
C GLU A 191 6.79 -2.87 4.11
N PRO A 192 7.47 -2.03 3.32
CA PRO A 192 8.84 -2.27 2.88
C PRO A 192 9.88 -2.24 4.02
N THR A 193 9.49 -1.89 5.23
CA THR A 193 10.39 -1.74 6.38
C THR A 193 9.92 -2.48 7.63
N SER A 194 8.83 -3.28 7.54
CA SER A 194 8.21 -3.92 8.72
C SER A 194 9.11 -4.96 9.39
N ALA A 195 10.00 -5.61 8.64
CA ALA A 195 10.90 -6.66 9.14
C ALA A 195 12.30 -6.11 9.53
N LEU A 196 12.46 -4.78 9.61
CA LEU A 196 13.74 -4.13 9.87
C LEU A 196 13.76 -3.44 11.24
N ASP A 197 14.92 -3.42 11.88
CA ASP A 197 15.16 -2.63 13.08
C ASP A 197 15.09 -1.12 12.77
N VAL A 198 14.82 -0.31 13.79
CA VAL A 198 14.51 1.13 13.64
C VAL A 198 15.61 1.91 12.92
N SER A 199 16.90 1.60 13.20
CA SER A 199 18.03 2.30 12.57
C SER A 199 18.16 1.99 11.09
N VAL A 200 18.00 0.74 10.70
CA VAL A 200 18.05 0.27 9.30
C VAL A 200 16.80 0.75 8.55
N GLN A 201 15.63 0.76 9.20
CA GLN A 201 14.41 1.32 8.66
C GLN A 201 14.59 2.77 8.23
N ALA A 202 15.18 3.62 9.10
CA ALA A 202 15.45 5.02 8.76
C ALA A 202 16.36 5.18 7.54
N GLN A 203 17.40 4.34 7.43
CA GLN A 203 18.30 4.35 6.27
C GLN A 203 17.57 3.98 4.97
N VAL A 204 16.74 2.94 4.98
CA VAL A 204 15.97 2.52 3.80
C VAL A 204 14.98 3.61 3.39
N LEU A 205 14.29 4.25 4.34
CA LEU A 205 13.35 5.33 4.06
C LEU A 205 14.03 6.56 3.46
N ASN A 206 15.24 6.90 3.91
CA ASN A 206 16.02 7.99 3.33
C ASN A 206 16.43 7.66 1.88
N ILE A 207 16.90 6.44 1.61
CA ILE A 207 17.19 5.98 0.24
C ILE A 207 15.93 6.12 -0.64
N MET A 208 14.77 5.68 -0.18
CA MET A 208 13.52 5.80 -0.95
C MET A 208 13.14 7.26 -1.23
N LYS A 209 13.35 8.18 -0.28
CA LYS A 209 13.11 9.62 -0.49
C LYS A 209 14.09 10.24 -1.48
N ASP A 210 15.36 9.87 -1.40
CA ASP A 210 16.37 10.35 -2.36
C ASP A 210 16.04 9.86 -3.76
N LEU A 211 15.71 8.57 -3.92
CA LEU A 211 15.27 8.00 -5.19
C LEU A 211 13.99 8.68 -5.73
N GLN A 212 13.03 9.01 -4.86
CA GLN A 212 11.84 9.76 -5.26
C GLN A 212 12.19 11.14 -5.83
N ARG A 213 13.06 11.87 -5.14
CA ARG A 213 13.52 13.20 -5.56
C ARG A 213 14.29 13.15 -6.87
N ASP A 214 15.23 12.22 -6.97
CA ASP A 214 16.20 12.16 -8.05
C ASP A 214 15.62 11.54 -9.34
N LEU A 215 14.69 10.58 -9.20
CA LEU A 215 14.04 9.88 -10.32
C LEU A 215 12.59 10.31 -10.58
N GLY A 216 12.01 11.19 -9.74
CA GLY A 216 10.63 11.64 -9.87
C GLY A 216 9.59 10.55 -9.60
N LEU A 217 9.91 9.55 -8.78
CA LEU A 217 9.07 8.39 -8.52
C LEU A 217 7.76 8.77 -7.83
N THR A 218 6.70 8.07 -8.18
CA THR A 218 5.41 8.13 -7.52
C THR A 218 5.24 6.90 -6.65
N TYR A 219 4.75 7.04 -5.41
CA TYR A 219 4.62 5.93 -4.47
C TYR A 219 3.18 5.69 -4.02
N LEU A 220 2.78 4.40 -3.96
CA LEU A 220 1.83 3.93 -2.97
C LEU A 220 2.63 3.28 -1.84
N PHE A 221 2.53 3.81 -0.63
CA PHE A 221 3.28 3.34 0.52
C PHE A 221 2.33 2.74 1.57
N ILE A 222 2.41 1.43 1.79
CA ILE A 222 1.61 0.74 2.79
C ILE A 222 2.45 0.53 4.04
N SER A 223 1.90 0.93 5.19
CA SER A 223 2.54 0.70 6.48
C SER A 223 1.50 0.70 7.61
N HIS A 224 1.76 -0.07 8.65
CA HIS A 224 1.05 0.03 9.92
C HIS A 224 1.76 0.99 10.91
N ASN A 225 2.99 1.43 10.60
CA ASN A 225 3.74 2.38 11.42
C ASN A 225 3.47 3.82 10.98
N LEU A 226 2.64 4.53 11.74
CA LEU A 226 2.23 5.90 11.44
C LEU A 226 3.40 6.92 11.54
N ALA A 227 4.44 6.64 12.32
CA ALA A 227 5.63 7.50 12.36
C ALA A 227 6.39 7.46 11.02
N VAL A 228 6.50 6.28 10.40
CA VAL A 228 7.04 6.10 9.05
C VAL A 228 6.19 6.84 8.03
N VAL A 229 4.88 6.66 8.09
CA VAL A 229 3.93 7.33 7.19
C VAL A 229 4.06 8.84 7.26
N ARG A 230 4.14 9.41 8.46
CA ARG A 230 4.35 10.85 8.66
C ARG A 230 5.64 11.36 7.99
N HIS A 231 6.68 10.51 7.91
CA HIS A 231 7.95 10.87 7.31
C HIS A 231 7.91 10.85 5.77
N VAL A 232 7.24 9.85 5.15
CA VAL A 232 7.34 9.59 3.71
C VAL A 232 6.16 10.10 2.87
N SER A 233 4.97 10.28 3.46
CA SER A 233 3.76 10.58 2.70
C SER A 233 3.55 12.07 2.39
N ASP A 234 2.82 12.34 1.32
CA ASP A 234 2.17 13.61 1.00
C ASP A 234 0.69 13.57 1.40
N GLU A 235 0.00 12.47 1.08
CA GLU A 235 -1.40 12.19 1.42
C GLU A 235 -1.49 10.85 2.17
N VAL A 236 -2.50 10.70 3.03
CA VAL A 236 -2.72 9.49 3.82
C VAL A 236 -4.16 9.05 3.72
N GLY A 237 -4.37 7.81 3.30
CA GLY A 237 -5.65 7.13 3.32
C GLY A 237 -5.72 6.13 4.48
N VAL A 238 -6.74 6.24 5.31
CA VAL A 238 -6.99 5.32 6.43
C VAL A 238 -8.02 4.29 6.00
N MET A 239 -7.63 3.02 6.07
CA MET A 239 -8.49 1.88 5.69
C MET A 239 -9.00 1.13 6.91
N TYR A 240 -10.28 0.79 6.88
CA TYR A 240 -10.92 -0.08 7.86
C TYR A 240 -11.85 -1.07 7.16
N LEU A 241 -11.66 -2.36 7.41
CA LEU A 241 -12.46 -3.47 6.82
C LEU A 241 -12.79 -3.26 5.32
N GLY A 242 -11.73 -3.14 4.51
CA GLY A 242 -11.81 -3.04 3.05
C GLY A 242 -12.19 -1.67 2.49
N ARG A 243 -12.35 -0.63 3.32
CA ARG A 243 -12.84 0.70 2.91
C ARG A 243 -11.95 1.83 3.36
N LEU A 244 -11.92 2.91 2.60
CA LEU A 244 -11.38 4.18 3.07
C LEU A 244 -12.38 4.86 4.01
N VAL A 245 -11.93 5.22 5.20
CA VAL A 245 -12.72 5.95 6.20
C VAL A 245 -12.31 7.42 6.29
N GLU A 246 -11.04 7.72 6.00
CA GLU A 246 -10.52 9.09 5.92
C GLU A 246 -9.39 9.15 4.89
N LEU A 247 -9.33 10.22 4.09
CA LEU A 247 -8.26 10.51 3.14
C LEU A 247 -7.97 12.01 3.20
N ALA A 248 -6.76 12.36 3.57
CA ALA A 248 -6.35 13.74 3.77
C ALA A 248 -4.87 13.95 3.46
N ASP A 249 -4.47 15.20 3.27
CA ASP A 249 -3.06 15.55 3.29
C ASP A 249 -2.43 15.20 4.64
N LYS A 250 -1.14 14.93 4.63
CA LYS A 250 -0.40 14.49 5.81
C LYS A 250 -0.58 15.44 7.01
N HIS A 251 -0.50 16.75 6.79
CA HIS A 251 -0.57 17.72 7.90
C HIS A 251 -1.94 17.71 8.55
N SER A 252 -3.01 17.74 7.75
CA SER A 252 -4.39 17.67 8.24
C SER A 252 -4.66 16.40 9.03
N LEU A 253 -4.25 15.25 8.51
CA LEU A 253 -4.51 13.96 9.18
C LEU A 253 -3.78 13.83 10.52
N PHE A 254 -2.52 14.26 10.62
CA PHE A 254 -1.74 14.12 11.86
C PHE A 254 -2.01 15.23 12.88
N SER A 255 -2.46 16.43 12.47
CA SER A 255 -2.77 17.53 13.38
C SER A 255 -4.23 17.56 13.84
N ASN A 256 -5.16 17.14 12.98
CA ASN A 256 -6.59 17.22 13.24
C ASN A 256 -7.35 16.03 12.61
N PRO A 257 -7.10 14.79 13.08
CA PRO A 257 -7.80 13.60 12.61
C PRO A 257 -9.30 13.73 12.88
N ARG A 258 -10.12 13.46 11.86
CA ARG A 258 -11.58 13.65 11.96
C ARG A 258 -12.29 12.35 12.30
N HIS A 259 -11.93 11.24 11.65
CA HIS A 259 -12.59 9.97 11.91
C HIS A 259 -12.19 9.38 13.27
N PRO A 260 -13.11 8.89 14.10
CA PRO A 260 -12.79 8.31 15.41
C PRO A 260 -11.77 7.17 15.35
N TYR A 261 -11.79 6.36 14.31
CA TYR A 261 -10.79 5.32 14.10
C TYR A 261 -9.38 5.91 13.84
N THR A 262 -9.28 6.99 13.06
CA THR A 262 -7.99 7.66 12.82
C THR A 262 -7.42 8.23 14.12
N ARG A 263 -8.26 8.85 14.94
CA ARG A 263 -7.88 9.35 16.29
C ARG A 263 -7.35 8.20 17.14
N MET A 264 -8.05 7.09 17.19
CA MET A 264 -7.65 5.90 17.93
C MET A 264 -6.27 5.37 17.47
N LEU A 265 -6.03 5.28 16.16
CA LEU A 265 -4.75 4.85 15.61
C LEU A 265 -3.60 5.80 15.98
N LEU A 266 -3.84 7.12 15.95
CA LEU A 266 -2.84 8.12 16.29
C LEU A 266 -2.56 8.18 17.79
N ASP A 267 -3.55 7.96 18.64
CA ASP A 267 -3.41 7.91 20.10
C ASP A 267 -2.62 6.67 20.57
N ALA A 268 -2.58 5.61 19.76
CA ALA A 268 -1.76 4.44 20.02
C ALA A 268 -0.25 4.66 19.82
N ILE A 269 0.15 5.77 19.14
CA ILE A 269 1.57 6.11 18.95
C ILE A 269 2.16 6.61 20.25
N PRO A 270 3.28 6.05 20.74
CA PRO A 270 3.97 6.58 21.92
C PRO A 270 4.44 8.02 21.66
N LYS A 271 4.00 8.96 22.49
CA LYS A 271 4.49 10.36 22.46
C LYS A 271 5.75 10.46 23.32
N MET A 272 6.82 11.09 22.82
CA MET A 272 8.08 11.27 23.56
C MET A 272 7.92 12.09 24.86
N HIS A 273 6.87 12.88 24.95
CA HIS A 273 6.47 13.58 26.17
C HIS A 273 5.09 13.06 26.59
N ASP A 274 5.08 11.96 27.35
CA ASP A 274 3.85 11.40 27.91
C ASP A 274 3.38 12.34 29.03
N THR A 275 2.40 13.20 28.74
CA THR A 275 1.86 14.21 29.66
C THR A 275 0.94 13.58 30.72
N GLY A 276 1.01 12.26 30.96
CA GLY A 276 0.15 11.57 31.94
C GLY A 276 -1.33 11.51 31.55
N GLN A 277 -1.70 11.93 30.34
CA GLN A 277 -3.07 11.77 29.85
C GLN A 277 -3.36 10.30 29.61
N ALA A 278 -4.43 9.80 30.23
CA ALA A 278 -4.92 8.45 30.01
C ALA A 278 -5.19 8.22 28.52
N ARG A 279 -4.54 7.23 27.92
CA ARG A 279 -4.79 6.83 26.54
C ARG A 279 -6.25 6.40 26.42
N THR A 280 -6.94 6.85 25.38
CA THR A 280 -8.28 6.35 25.08
C THR A 280 -8.17 4.84 24.81
N PRO A 281 -8.77 3.98 25.66
CA PRO A 281 -8.65 2.55 25.47
C PRO A 281 -9.24 2.16 24.11
N VAL A 282 -8.53 1.31 23.38
CA VAL A 282 -9.06 0.68 22.16
C VAL A 282 -10.21 -0.23 22.59
N LEU A 283 -11.43 0.19 22.34
CA LEU A 283 -12.61 -0.60 22.69
C LEU A 283 -12.83 -1.71 21.67
N GLY A 284 -12.92 -2.95 22.15
CA GLY A 284 -13.30 -4.13 21.37
C GLY A 284 -12.26 -4.61 20.34
N GLU A 285 -12.48 -5.81 19.84
CA GLU A 285 -11.70 -6.45 18.80
C GLU A 285 -12.14 -5.97 17.39
N VAL A 286 -11.27 -6.17 16.40
CA VAL A 286 -11.62 -5.94 14.99
C VAL A 286 -12.72 -6.93 14.60
N PRO A 287 -13.86 -6.47 14.08
CA PRO A 287 -14.91 -7.37 13.65
C PRO A 287 -14.45 -8.34 12.56
N ASN A 288 -15.07 -9.52 12.53
CA ASN A 288 -14.76 -10.52 11.50
C ASN A 288 -15.08 -9.97 10.10
N PRO A 289 -14.10 -9.91 9.18
CA PRO A 289 -14.31 -9.40 7.83
C PRO A 289 -15.25 -10.27 6.97
N LEU A 290 -15.53 -11.51 7.38
CA LEU A 290 -16.52 -12.38 6.72
C LEU A 290 -17.96 -11.97 7.05
N ASN A 291 -18.18 -11.39 8.23
CA ASN A 291 -19.48 -10.91 8.69
C ASN A 291 -19.33 -9.49 9.26
N PRO A 292 -19.06 -8.49 8.41
CA PRO A 292 -18.86 -7.12 8.86
C PRO A 292 -20.16 -6.56 9.50
N PRO A 293 -20.04 -5.67 10.48
CA PRO A 293 -21.19 -5.01 11.08
C PRO A 293 -22.05 -4.29 10.02
N THR A 294 -23.36 -4.27 10.24
CA THR A 294 -24.28 -3.44 9.45
C THR A 294 -23.98 -1.95 9.65
N GLY A 295 -24.31 -1.12 8.68
CA GLY A 295 -24.04 0.31 8.73
C GLY A 295 -22.55 0.65 8.65
N CYS A 296 -22.08 1.54 9.51
CA CYS A 296 -20.66 1.87 9.64
C CYS A 296 -19.90 0.69 10.25
N ALA A 297 -18.91 0.17 9.53
CA ALA A 297 -18.14 -0.99 10.00
C ALA A 297 -17.43 -0.75 11.35
N PHE A 298 -17.12 0.52 11.68
CA PHE A 298 -16.49 0.90 12.94
C PHE A 298 -17.50 1.09 14.10
N ASN A 299 -18.81 1.00 13.86
CA ASN A 299 -19.84 1.30 14.86
C ASN A 299 -19.67 0.54 16.20
N PRO A 300 -19.24 -0.75 16.28
CA PRO A 300 -19.10 -1.45 17.54
C PRO A 300 -17.98 -0.92 18.44
N ARG A 301 -17.00 -0.24 17.85
CA ARG A 301 -15.82 0.30 18.53
C ARG A 301 -15.86 1.83 18.68
N CYS A 302 -16.91 2.48 18.16
CA CYS A 302 -17.03 3.93 18.10
C CYS A 302 -17.81 4.47 19.29
N LEU A 303 -17.20 5.31 20.11
CA LEU A 303 -17.85 5.99 21.24
C LEU A 303 -18.96 6.97 20.79
N HIS A 304 -18.92 7.40 19.53
CA HIS A 304 -19.87 8.35 18.94
C HIS A 304 -20.93 7.66 18.06
N ALA A 305 -21.07 6.32 18.18
CA ALA A 305 -22.05 5.58 17.38
C ALA A 305 -23.47 5.86 17.85
N ASN A 306 -24.36 6.19 16.88
CA ASN A 306 -25.80 6.30 17.07
C ASN A 306 -26.54 5.25 16.24
N GLN A 307 -27.87 5.32 16.18
CA GLN A 307 -28.70 4.38 15.43
C GLN A 307 -28.38 4.45 13.91
N ARG A 308 -28.23 5.65 13.34
CA ARG A 308 -27.83 5.81 11.93
C ARG A 308 -26.51 5.11 11.61
N CYS A 309 -25.54 5.17 12.53
CA CYS A 309 -24.26 4.47 12.35
C CYS A 309 -24.40 2.94 12.32
N ARG A 310 -25.42 2.37 12.98
CA ARG A 310 -25.67 0.92 13.00
C ARG A 310 -26.46 0.45 11.79
N GLU A 311 -27.29 1.33 11.19
CA GLU A 311 -28.22 0.98 10.11
C GLU A 311 -27.70 1.40 8.73
N VAL A 312 -27.10 2.60 8.65
CA VAL A 312 -26.71 3.22 7.39
C VAL A 312 -25.19 3.26 7.24
N ARG A 313 -24.71 2.83 6.10
CA ARG A 313 -23.29 2.87 5.76
C ARG A 313 -22.88 4.29 5.35
N PRO A 314 -21.86 4.89 5.98
CA PRO A 314 -21.33 6.18 5.55
C PRO A 314 -20.61 6.05 4.21
N VAL A 315 -20.73 7.10 3.39
CA VAL A 315 -20.07 7.21 2.08
C VAL A 315 -18.90 8.18 2.22
N LEU A 316 -17.77 7.86 1.55
CA LEU A 316 -16.63 8.76 1.51
C LEU A 316 -16.99 10.00 0.67
N HIS A 317 -17.04 11.17 1.29
CA HIS A 317 -17.37 12.45 0.64
C HIS A 317 -16.38 13.53 1.07
N GLU A 318 -16.33 14.60 0.32
CA GLU A 318 -15.47 15.74 0.62
C GLU A 318 -16.07 16.59 1.76
N PHE A 319 -15.27 16.86 2.78
CA PHE A 319 -15.64 17.66 3.94
C PHE A 319 -14.44 18.52 4.38
N GLN A 320 -14.58 19.85 4.26
CA GLN A 320 -13.53 20.81 4.67
C GLN A 320 -12.13 20.51 4.10
N GLY A 321 -12.05 20.09 2.83
CA GLY A 321 -10.77 19.81 2.14
C GLY A 321 -10.17 18.42 2.39
N ILE A 322 -10.87 17.56 3.12
CA ILE A 322 -10.54 16.14 3.30
C ILE A 322 -11.68 15.25 2.78
N LYS A 323 -11.41 13.97 2.55
CA LYS A 323 -12.49 12.99 2.27
C LYS A 323 -12.70 12.13 3.50
N ILE A 324 -13.96 11.98 3.94
CA ILE A 324 -14.32 11.26 5.16
C ILE A 324 -15.62 10.48 5.00
N ALA A 325 -15.70 9.31 5.65
CA ALA A 325 -16.88 8.45 5.71
C ALA A 325 -17.33 8.31 7.17
N CYS A 326 -17.96 9.35 7.74
CA CYS A 326 -18.36 9.39 9.15
C CYS A 326 -19.63 10.21 9.39
N HIS A 327 -20.72 9.56 9.81
CA HIS A 327 -21.98 10.25 10.18
C HIS A 327 -21.82 11.20 11.37
N ALA A 328 -20.93 10.89 12.32
CA ALA A 328 -20.73 11.76 13.49
C ALA A 328 -20.10 13.10 13.09
N VAL A 329 -19.23 13.11 12.08
CA VAL A 329 -18.64 14.34 11.51
C VAL A 329 -19.67 15.09 10.66
N GLU A 330 -20.41 14.37 9.80
CA GLU A 330 -21.48 14.95 8.97
C GLU A 330 -22.53 15.67 9.82
N GLU A 331 -22.89 15.12 10.97
CA GLU A 331 -23.90 15.61 11.90
C GLU A 331 -23.36 16.64 12.91
N GLY A 332 -22.05 16.98 12.85
CA GLY A 332 -21.42 17.93 13.78
C GLY A 332 -21.39 17.45 15.23
N ARG A 333 -21.41 16.12 15.47
CA ARG A 333 -21.35 15.54 16.82
C ARG A 333 -19.92 15.49 17.37
N ILE A 334 -18.92 15.58 16.48
CA ILE A 334 -17.48 15.57 16.81
C ILE A 334 -16.70 16.48 15.88
#